data_6033ee2add807a5bf632bc3b1f6c08b6
#
_entry.id   6033ee2add807a5bf632bc3b1f6c08b6
#
_cell.length_a   1.000
_cell.length_b   1.000
_cell.length_c   1.000
_cell.angle_alpha   90.00
_cell.angle_beta   90.00
_cell.angle_gamma   90.00
#
_symmetry.space_group_name_H-M   'P 1'
#
loop_
_entity.id
_entity.type
_entity.pdbx_description
1 polymer ?
#
loop_
_entity_poly.entity_id
_entity_poly.type
_entity_poly.pdbx_seq_one_letter_code
_entity_poly.pdbx_strand_id
1 'polypeptide(L)'
;MEDFLVNYTAKCYLFEQSAVREFYSGAYYDLFLVMRGSGVFRCSEVVLPAQQQNLIIFKPDQGGRLEYAGAYGPLELIRVQLSPQTLAQLSDADTDLEKSFNVVPSRQVAVRPDSQIYMLLKNLARKLLMLPQERTQFGAAVFEHGILQMFVVLALRACIHAEFHTASVSRHYLMLDEVFLFIQAHLTEELTLERLEKEFFVSREHIAREFTRQPGQTVRRY
;
A
#
# COMPACT_ATOMS: atom_id res chain seq x y z
N MET A 1 35.55 -0.03 -3.72
CA MET A 1 34.77 -1.08 -3.04
C MET A 1 33.41 -0.55 -2.53
N GLU A 2 33.04 0.69 -2.91
CA GLU A 2 31.74 1.31 -2.58
C GLU A 2 30.62 1.09 -3.61
N ASP A 3 30.94 0.56 -4.79
CA ASP A 3 30.02 0.48 -5.93
C ASP A 3 28.99 -0.68 -5.91
N PHE A 4 29.01 -1.53 -4.90
CA PHE A 4 28.12 -2.69 -4.81
C PHE A 4 26.92 -2.52 -3.85
N LEU A 5 26.82 -1.40 -3.14
CA LEU A 5 25.71 -1.16 -2.25
C LEU A 5 24.53 -0.56 -3.02
N VAL A 6 23.46 -1.32 -3.04
CA VAL A 6 22.18 -0.87 -3.66
C VAL A 6 21.61 0.26 -2.82
N ASN A 7 21.29 1.38 -3.47
CA ASN A 7 20.78 2.55 -2.75
C ASN A 7 19.25 2.52 -2.67
N TYR A 8 18.72 2.17 -1.51
CA TYR A 8 17.29 2.21 -1.21
C TYR A 8 17.04 2.79 0.19
N THR A 9 15.80 3.18 0.45
CA THR A 9 15.33 3.47 1.81
C THR A 9 14.15 2.58 2.15
N ALA A 10 14.16 1.99 3.34
CA ALA A 10 13.02 1.28 3.90
C ALA A 10 12.63 1.92 5.24
N LYS A 11 11.35 2.26 5.42
CA LYS A 11 10.83 2.86 6.66
C LYS A 11 9.49 2.25 7.04
N CYS A 12 9.33 1.94 8.32
CA CYS A 12 8.06 1.54 8.90
C CYS A 12 7.31 2.77 9.43
N TYR A 13 6.01 2.84 9.17
CA TYR A 13 5.10 3.85 9.66
C TYR A 13 4.01 3.16 10.46
N LEU A 14 3.82 3.58 11.71
CA LEU A 14 2.78 3.09 12.60
C LEU A 14 1.90 4.28 13.01
N PHE A 15 0.59 4.15 12.80
CA PHE A 15 -0.42 5.12 13.20
C PHE A 15 -1.35 4.44 14.19
N GLU A 16 -1.34 4.89 15.44
CA GLU A 16 -2.17 4.34 16.53
C GLU A 16 -3.48 5.11 16.72
N GLN A 17 -3.49 6.36 16.27
CA GLN A 17 -4.64 7.26 16.34
C GLN A 17 -4.90 7.85 14.97
N SER A 18 -6.09 8.46 14.79
CA SER A 18 -6.42 9.12 13.53
C SER A 18 -5.32 10.08 13.10
N ALA A 19 -4.92 10.00 11.86
CA ALA A 19 -3.80 10.75 11.33
C ALA A 19 -3.97 11.07 9.85
N VAL A 20 -3.37 12.17 9.44
CA VAL A 20 -3.22 12.55 8.03
C VAL A 20 -1.74 12.75 7.77
N ARG A 21 -1.21 12.14 6.71
CA ARG A 21 0.20 12.26 6.35
C ARG A 21 0.39 12.35 4.85
N GLU A 22 1.12 13.37 4.43
CA GLU A 22 1.54 13.52 3.04
C GLU A 22 2.75 12.64 2.73
N PHE A 23 2.71 12.01 1.54
CA PHE A 23 3.82 11.27 0.95
C PHE A 23 4.06 11.78 -0.46
N TYR A 24 5.32 11.93 -0.80
CA TYR A 24 5.77 12.31 -2.13
C TYR A 24 6.95 11.44 -2.54
N SER A 25 6.92 10.91 -3.75
CA SER A 25 7.95 9.99 -4.25
C SER A 25 9.21 10.72 -4.71
N GLY A 26 9.10 11.97 -5.16
CA GLY A 26 10.19 12.67 -5.82
C GLY A 26 10.67 11.88 -7.04
N ALA A 27 11.97 11.76 -7.22
CA ALA A 27 12.58 10.99 -8.31
C ALA A 27 12.61 9.46 -8.06
N TYR A 28 11.87 8.96 -7.06
CA TYR A 28 11.90 7.56 -6.65
C TYR A 28 10.62 6.83 -6.99
N TYR A 29 10.71 5.52 -7.11
CA TYR A 29 9.58 4.61 -7.02
C TYR A 29 9.30 4.31 -5.55
N ASP A 30 8.06 4.51 -5.11
CA ASP A 30 7.61 4.18 -3.77
C ASP A 30 6.74 2.93 -3.78
N LEU A 31 7.12 1.96 -2.97
CA LEU A 31 6.34 0.76 -2.74
C LEU A 31 5.90 0.72 -1.27
N PHE A 32 4.60 0.85 -1.03
CA PHE A 32 4.03 0.75 0.31
C PHE A 32 3.38 -0.62 0.48
N LEU A 33 3.86 -1.40 1.42
CA LEU A 33 3.21 -2.65 1.82
C LEU A 33 2.43 -2.43 3.10
N VAL A 34 1.11 -2.61 3.05
CA VAL A 34 0.25 -2.46 4.23
C VAL A 34 0.30 -3.75 5.04
N MET A 35 0.89 -3.65 6.22
CA MET A 35 1.15 -4.78 7.12
C MET A 35 -0.04 -5.10 8.01
N ARG A 36 -0.77 -4.06 8.42
CA ARG A 36 -1.90 -4.14 9.34
C ARG A 36 -2.79 -2.91 9.20
N GLY A 37 -4.08 -3.07 9.49
CA GLY A 37 -5.04 -1.97 9.55
C GLY A 37 -5.56 -1.54 8.18
N SER A 38 -6.22 -0.40 8.15
CA SER A 38 -6.90 0.15 7.00
C SER A 38 -6.83 1.68 7.01
N GLY A 39 -6.61 2.27 5.86
CA GLY A 39 -6.61 3.70 5.58
C GLY A 39 -6.83 3.96 4.10
N VAL A 40 -6.70 5.22 3.69
CA VAL A 40 -6.94 5.64 2.30
C VAL A 40 -5.83 6.60 1.85
N PHE A 41 -5.24 6.35 0.70
CA PHE A 41 -4.43 7.36 0.01
C PHE A 41 -5.30 8.17 -0.94
N ARG A 42 -5.41 9.48 -0.67
CA ARG A 42 -6.00 10.43 -1.62
C ARG A 42 -4.90 11.04 -2.46
N CYS A 43 -4.94 10.75 -3.73
CA CYS A 43 -4.05 11.30 -4.75
C CYS A 43 -4.84 12.28 -5.63
N SER A 44 -4.15 13.04 -6.50
CA SER A 44 -4.80 14.07 -7.32
C SER A 44 -5.95 13.55 -8.19
N GLU A 45 -5.80 12.34 -8.74
CA GLU A 45 -6.76 11.78 -9.71
C GLU A 45 -7.43 10.49 -9.23
N VAL A 46 -6.87 9.84 -8.19
CA VAL A 46 -7.33 8.53 -7.73
C VAL A 46 -7.36 8.44 -6.20
N VAL A 47 -8.23 7.61 -5.70
CA VAL A 47 -8.28 7.21 -4.29
C VAL A 47 -7.89 5.75 -4.21
N LEU A 48 -6.87 5.45 -3.40
CA LEU A 48 -6.29 4.11 -3.30
C LEU A 48 -6.51 3.54 -1.90
N PRO A 49 -7.03 2.30 -1.79
CA PRO A 49 -7.19 1.65 -0.50
C PRO A 49 -5.82 1.28 0.09
N ALA A 50 -5.58 1.69 1.33
CA ALA A 50 -4.41 1.28 2.12
C ALA A 50 -4.84 0.23 3.15
N GLN A 51 -5.26 -0.94 2.70
CA GLN A 51 -5.75 -2.03 3.53
C GLN A 51 -4.70 -3.11 3.71
N GLN A 52 -4.78 -3.85 4.82
CA GLN A 52 -3.91 -5.01 5.05
C GLN A 52 -3.87 -5.93 3.83
N GLN A 53 -2.70 -6.35 3.45
CA GLN A 53 -2.33 -7.11 2.24
C GLN A 53 -2.23 -6.26 0.96
N ASN A 54 -2.57 -4.98 0.96
CA ASN A 54 -2.37 -4.18 -0.23
C ASN A 54 -0.89 -3.81 -0.40
N LEU A 55 -0.46 -3.85 -1.65
CA LEU A 55 0.75 -3.23 -2.15
C LEU A 55 0.34 -1.98 -2.93
N ILE A 56 0.88 -0.82 -2.56
CA ILE A 56 0.61 0.45 -3.22
C ILE A 56 1.91 0.94 -3.86
N ILE A 57 1.85 1.34 -5.11
CA ILE A 57 3.01 1.80 -5.88
C ILE A 57 2.76 3.21 -6.36
N PHE A 58 3.73 4.11 -6.10
CA PHE A 58 3.82 5.42 -6.71
C PHE A 58 5.06 5.43 -7.62
N LYS A 59 4.86 5.80 -8.88
CA LYS A 59 5.96 6.08 -9.80
C LYS A 59 6.63 7.42 -9.44
N PRO A 60 7.76 7.79 -10.03
CA PRO A 60 8.37 9.11 -9.81
C PRO A 60 7.39 10.26 -10.00
N ASP A 61 7.61 11.34 -9.24
CA ASP A 61 6.84 12.58 -9.22
C ASP A 61 5.35 12.41 -8.87
N GLN A 62 5.05 11.42 -8.04
CA GLN A 62 3.71 11.19 -7.53
C GLN A 62 3.63 11.48 -6.03
N GLY A 63 2.45 11.93 -5.61
CA GLY A 63 2.17 12.19 -4.21
C GLY A 63 0.76 11.75 -3.82
N GLY A 64 0.55 11.58 -2.53
CA GLY A 64 -0.74 11.25 -1.98
C GLY A 64 -0.79 11.54 -0.48
N ARG A 65 -1.98 11.86 -0.02
CA ARG A 65 -2.29 12.08 1.39
C ARG A 65 -2.90 10.81 1.96
N LEU A 66 -2.17 10.15 2.86
CA LEU A 66 -2.70 9.04 3.63
C LEU A 66 -3.62 9.59 4.71
N GLU A 67 -4.85 9.14 4.73
CA GLU A 67 -5.86 9.40 5.75
C GLU A 67 -6.15 8.10 6.50
N TYR A 68 -5.99 8.15 7.81
CA TYR A 68 -6.25 7.03 8.71
C TYR A 68 -7.22 7.45 9.80
N ALA A 69 -8.34 6.76 9.88
CA ALA A 69 -9.44 7.12 10.76
C ALA A 69 -9.30 6.64 12.22
N GLY A 70 -8.40 5.70 12.51
CA GLY A 70 -8.22 5.14 13.85
C GLY A 70 -9.29 4.11 14.27
N ALA A 71 -10.20 3.73 13.38
CA ALA A 71 -11.39 2.96 13.72
C ALA A 71 -11.15 1.46 14.01
N TYR A 72 -10.11 0.86 13.43
CA TYR A 72 -9.90 -0.60 13.41
C TYR A 72 -8.55 -1.07 13.93
N GLY A 73 -8.06 -0.41 14.96
CA GLY A 73 -6.71 -0.68 15.47
C GLY A 73 -5.63 -0.06 14.58
N PRO A 74 -4.35 -0.18 14.93
CA PRO A 74 -3.28 0.57 14.30
C PRO A 74 -3.11 0.24 12.81
N LEU A 75 -2.81 1.28 12.02
CA LEU A 75 -2.35 1.13 10.65
C LEU A 75 -0.83 1.05 10.63
N GLU A 76 -0.30 -0.04 10.10
CA GLU A 76 1.13 -0.27 9.92
C GLU A 76 1.43 -0.47 8.45
N LEU A 77 2.39 0.30 7.92
CA LEU A 77 2.88 0.13 6.55
C LEU A 77 4.39 0.29 6.48
N ILE A 78 5.00 -0.45 5.56
CA ILE A 78 6.42 -0.33 5.23
C ILE A 78 6.52 0.34 3.86
N ARG A 79 7.26 1.47 3.80
CA ARG A 79 7.62 2.16 2.57
C ARG A 79 9.02 1.74 2.15
N VAL A 80 9.17 1.27 0.92
CA VAL A 80 10.45 1.02 0.25
C VAL A 80 10.57 2.00 -0.91
N GLN A 81 11.63 2.82 -0.91
CA GLN A 81 11.93 3.77 -1.99
C GLN A 81 13.12 3.29 -2.79
N LEU A 82 13.00 3.35 -4.11
CA LEU A 82 14.00 2.89 -5.07
C LEU A 82 14.25 3.96 -6.13
N SER A 83 15.53 4.27 -6.37
CA SER A 83 15.88 5.14 -7.50
C SER A 83 15.80 4.37 -8.82
N PRO A 84 15.63 5.06 -9.97
CA PRO A 84 15.79 4.44 -11.29
C PRO A 84 17.15 3.74 -11.44
N GLN A 85 18.21 4.34 -10.92
CA GLN A 85 19.54 3.75 -10.93
C GLN A 85 19.61 2.44 -10.14
N THR A 86 18.94 2.36 -9.00
CA THR A 86 18.83 1.12 -8.23
C THR A 86 18.12 0.04 -9.01
N LEU A 87 17.02 0.36 -9.69
CA LEU A 87 16.30 -0.61 -10.54
C LEU A 87 17.17 -1.10 -11.68
N ALA A 88 17.95 -0.21 -12.31
CA ALA A 88 18.92 -0.60 -13.34
C ALA A 88 20.00 -1.55 -12.80
N GLN A 89 20.52 -1.31 -11.59
CA GLN A 89 21.50 -2.22 -10.94
C GLN A 89 20.91 -3.59 -10.57
N LEU A 90 19.60 -3.65 -10.27
CA LEU A 90 18.89 -4.90 -9.96
C LEU A 90 18.45 -5.66 -11.22
N SER A 91 18.51 -5.03 -12.40
CA SER A 91 18.16 -5.62 -13.69
C SER A 91 19.24 -6.59 -14.15
N ASP A 92 18.88 -7.52 -15.02
CA ASP A 92 19.80 -8.44 -15.69
C ASP A 92 19.68 -8.30 -17.22
N ALA A 93 20.37 -9.18 -17.96
CA ALA A 93 20.42 -9.13 -19.43
C ALA A 93 19.03 -9.34 -20.08
N ASP A 94 18.14 -10.06 -19.40
CA ASP A 94 16.83 -10.46 -19.92
C ASP A 94 15.68 -9.63 -19.34
N THR A 95 15.93 -8.93 -18.22
CA THR A 95 14.87 -8.25 -17.44
C THR A 95 15.29 -6.84 -17.05
N ASP A 96 14.68 -5.84 -17.67
CA ASP A 96 14.78 -4.42 -17.31
C ASP A 96 13.68 -4.07 -16.31
N LEU A 97 14.02 -3.99 -15.02
CA LEU A 97 13.06 -3.76 -13.96
C LEU A 97 12.47 -2.35 -14.00
N GLU A 98 13.21 -1.34 -14.42
CA GLU A 98 12.67 0.02 -14.55
C GLU A 98 11.61 0.07 -15.66
N LYS A 99 11.90 -0.51 -16.83
CA LYS A 99 10.90 -0.60 -17.90
C LYS A 99 9.70 -1.44 -17.50
N SER A 100 9.91 -2.46 -16.67
CA SER A 100 8.83 -3.32 -16.17
C SER A 100 7.80 -2.55 -15.33
N PHE A 101 8.17 -1.45 -14.66
CA PHE A 101 7.20 -0.56 -14.01
C PHE A 101 6.27 0.15 -15.01
N ASN A 102 6.62 0.23 -16.30
CA ASN A 102 5.73 0.79 -17.32
C ASN A 102 4.53 -0.13 -17.62
N VAL A 103 4.62 -1.41 -17.30
CA VAL A 103 3.51 -2.38 -17.37
C VAL A 103 2.44 -2.04 -16.30
N VAL A 104 2.82 -1.41 -15.21
CA VAL A 104 1.85 -0.92 -14.21
C VAL A 104 0.98 0.17 -14.86
N PRO A 105 -0.36 -0.02 -14.96
CA PRO A 105 -1.22 0.75 -15.86
C PRO A 105 -1.35 2.23 -15.52
N SER A 106 -1.10 2.60 -14.28
CA SER A 106 -1.19 4.00 -13.82
C SER A 106 0.08 4.46 -13.11
N ARG A 107 0.17 5.77 -12.88
CA ARG A 107 1.28 6.35 -12.10
C ARG A 107 1.21 6.00 -10.62
N GLN A 108 0.00 5.71 -10.14
CA GLN A 108 -0.31 5.31 -8.76
C GLN A 108 -1.31 4.17 -8.80
N VAL A 109 -1.03 3.09 -8.10
CA VAL A 109 -1.87 1.89 -8.10
C VAL A 109 -1.86 1.23 -6.73
N ALA A 110 -3.00 0.65 -6.34
CA ALA A 110 -3.11 -0.29 -5.24
C ALA A 110 -3.51 -1.65 -5.80
N VAL A 111 -2.73 -2.67 -5.47
CA VAL A 111 -3.00 -4.05 -5.84
C VAL A 111 -3.05 -4.93 -4.60
N ARG A 112 -3.81 -6.01 -4.67
CA ARG A 112 -3.86 -7.01 -3.61
C ARG A 112 -3.19 -8.30 -4.10
N PRO A 113 -1.95 -8.55 -3.72
CA PRO A 113 -1.25 -9.79 -4.02
C PRO A 113 -2.04 -11.00 -3.49
N ASP A 114 -1.86 -12.15 -4.10
CA ASP A 114 -2.30 -13.39 -3.46
C ASP A 114 -1.57 -13.62 -2.12
N SER A 115 -2.11 -14.49 -1.28
CA SER A 115 -1.60 -14.69 0.08
C SER A 115 -0.16 -15.18 0.12
N GLN A 116 0.30 -15.96 -0.86
CA GLN A 116 1.67 -16.48 -0.91
C GLN A 116 2.65 -15.35 -1.27
N ILE A 117 2.35 -14.59 -2.34
CA ILE A 117 3.16 -13.43 -2.74
C ILE A 117 3.20 -12.40 -1.61
N TYR A 118 2.05 -12.11 -0.98
CA TYR A 118 2.01 -11.18 0.14
C TYR A 118 2.89 -11.61 1.30
N MET A 119 2.86 -12.89 1.69
CA MET A 119 3.70 -13.38 2.80
C MET A 119 5.19 -13.26 2.48
N LEU A 120 5.60 -13.51 1.24
CA LEU A 120 6.97 -13.31 0.80
C LEU A 120 7.35 -11.82 0.83
N LEU A 121 6.53 -10.94 0.24
CA LEU A 121 6.74 -9.48 0.26
C LEU A 121 6.86 -8.96 1.69
N LYS A 122 5.99 -9.41 2.60
CA LYS A 122 6.01 -9.04 4.01
C LYS A 122 7.33 -9.39 4.69
N ASN A 123 7.83 -10.60 4.47
CA ASN A 123 9.09 -11.05 5.06
C ASN A 123 10.29 -10.29 4.49
N LEU A 124 10.31 -10.08 3.16
CA LEU A 124 11.35 -9.30 2.49
C LEU A 124 11.33 -7.83 2.93
N ALA A 125 10.16 -7.20 3.01
CA ALA A 125 10.04 -5.82 3.48
C ALA A 125 10.56 -5.63 4.91
N ARG A 126 10.25 -6.56 5.81
CA ARG A 126 10.80 -6.57 7.17
C ARG A 126 12.32 -6.75 7.17
N LYS A 127 12.83 -7.64 6.31
CA LYS A 127 14.29 -7.83 6.20
C LYS A 127 14.97 -6.57 5.69
N LEU A 128 14.39 -5.87 4.69
CA LEU A 128 14.92 -4.61 4.16
C LEU A 128 15.05 -3.51 5.23
N LEU A 129 14.18 -3.50 6.25
CA LEU A 129 14.32 -2.58 7.39
C LEU A 129 15.55 -2.87 8.25
N MET A 130 15.99 -4.12 8.32
CA MET A 130 17.09 -4.57 9.20
C MET A 130 18.45 -4.55 8.49
N LEU A 131 18.50 -4.76 7.18
CA LEU A 131 19.74 -4.90 6.41
C LEU A 131 20.76 -3.76 6.58
N PRO A 132 20.36 -2.48 6.70
CA PRO A 132 21.35 -1.40 6.93
C PRO A 132 22.20 -1.60 8.18
N GLN A 133 21.70 -2.32 9.19
CA GLN A 133 22.42 -2.63 10.43
C GLN A 133 23.36 -3.84 10.28
N GLU A 134 23.16 -4.66 9.23
CA GLU A 134 23.91 -5.89 8.98
C GLU A 134 25.00 -5.74 7.92
N ARG A 135 25.25 -4.53 7.42
CA ARG A 135 26.19 -4.25 6.30
C ARG A 135 27.64 -4.65 6.54
N THR A 136 28.02 -4.90 7.79
CA THR A 136 29.36 -5.38 8.16
C THR A 136 29.51 -6.91 8.08
N GLN A 137 28.42 -7.63 7.87
CA GLN A 137 28.44 -9.09 7.79
C GLN A 137 29.03 -9.57 6.45
N PHE A 138 29.60 -10.78 6.47
CA PHE A 138 30.10 -11.43 5.26
C PHE A 138 29.01 -11.56 4.19
N GLY A 139 29.29 -11.13 2.97
CA GLY A 139 28.36 -11.20 1.86
C GLY A 139 27.15 -10.26 1.93
N ALA A 140 27.15 -9.27 2.83
CA ALA A 140 26.03 -8.37 3.06
C ALA A 140 25.53 -7.71 1.77
N ALA A 141 26.42 -7.20 0.91
CA ALA A 141 26.05 -6.56 -0.35
C ALA A 141 25.33 -7.51 -1.32
N VAL A 142 25.81 -8.73 -1.45
CA VAL A 142 25.17 -9.77 -2.31
C VAL A 142 23.81 -10.16 -1.75
N PHE A 143 23.72 -10.30 -0.43
CA PHE A 143 22.49 -10.64 0.25
C PHE A 143 21.44 -9.52 0.14
N GLU A 144 21.84 -8.26 0.37
CA GLU A 144 21.01 -7.06 0.24
C GLU A 144 20.48 -6.93 -1.19
N HIS A 145 21.35 -7.11 -2.19
CA HIS A 145 20.97 -7.10 -3.61
C HIS A 145 19.90 -8.16 -3.93
N GLY A 146 20.14 -9.42 -3.52
CA GLY A 146 19.20 -10.52 -3.75
C GLY A 146 17.83 -10.31 -3.08
N ILE A 147 17.81 -9.82 -1.83
CA ILE A 147 16.58 -9.50 -1.12
C ILE A 147 15.79 -8.41 -1.83
N LEU A 148 16.46 -7.33 -2.25
CA LEU A 148 15.82 -6.20 -2.90
C LEU A 148 15.32 -6.58 -4.30
N GLN A 149 16.12 -7.31 -5.10
CA GLN A 149 15.72 -7.80 -6.40
C GLN A 149 14.47 -8.70 -6.32
N MET A 150 14.46 -9.63 -5.37
CA MET A 150 13.31 -10.52 -5.13
C MET A 150 12.06 -9.73 -4.73
N PHE A 151 12.21 -8.72 -3.85
CA PHE A 151 11.10 -7.86 -3.43
C PHE A 151 10.49 -7.12 -4.63
N VAL A 152 11.31 -6.50 -5.48
CA VAL A 152 10.86 -5.76 -6.67
C VAL A 152 10.17 -6.68 -7.69
N VAL A 153 10.77 -7.84 -7.98
CA VAL A 153 10.20 -8.82 -8.92
C VAL A 153 8.83 -9.32 -8.44
N LEU A 154 8.68 -9.63 -7.15
CA LEU A 154 7.41 -10.07 -6.60
C LEU A 154 6.36 -8.95 -6.60
N ALA A 155 6.78 -7.71 -6.33
CA ALA A 155 5.89 -6.55 -6.41
C ALA A 155 5.35 -6.34 -7.84
N LEU A 156 6.21 -6.44 -8.85
CA LEU A 156 5.83 -6.34 -10.26
C LEU A 156 4.93 -7.50 -10.69
N ARG A 157 5.23 -8.73 -10.28
CA ARG A 157 4.36 -9.90 -10.53
C ARG A 157 2.97 -9.70 -9.94
N ALA A 158 2.87 -9.16 -8.73
CA ALA A 158 1.58 -8.84 -8.12
C ALA A 158 0.78 -7.85 -8.96
N CYS A 159 1.43 -6.85 -9.57
CA CYS A 159 0.77 -5.89 -10.46
C CYS A 159 0.30 -6.53 -11.78
N ILE A 160 1.14 -7.34 -12.40
CA ILE A 160 0.80 -8.02 -13.67
C ILE A 160 -0.39 -8.95 -13.49
N HIS A 161 -0.43 -9.73 -12.41
CA HIS A 161 -1.55 -10.64 -12.14
C HIS A 161 -2.82 -9.90 -11.72
N ALA A 162 -2.72 -8.69 -11.16
CA ALA A 162 -3.87 -7.89 -10.73
C ALA A 162 -4.66 -7.31 -11.90
N GLU A 163 -4.09 -7.14 -13.09
CA GLU A 163 -4.81 -6.63 -14.28
C GLU A 163 -6.03 -7.47 -14.65
N PHE A 164 -6.05 -8.75 -14.29
CA PHE A 164 -7.19 -9.63 -14.54
C PHE A 164 -8.32 -9.52 -13.50
N HIS A 165 -8.11 -8.82 -12.38
CA HIS A 165 -9.08 -8.75 -11.27
C HIS A 165 -9.51 -7.34 -10.85
N THR A 166 -8.90 -6.28 -11.39
CA THR A 166 -9.02 -4.92 -10.82
C THR A 166 -10.29 -4.15 -11.13
N ALA A 167 -11.09 -4.55 -12.10
CA ALA A 167 -12.30 -3.79 -12.44
C ALA A 167 -13.46 -3.91 -11.42
N SER A 168 -13.51 -4.98 -10.62
CA SER A 168 -14.65 -5.26 -9.72
C SER A 168 -14.31 -5.15 -8.23
N VAL A 169 -13.05 -5.38 -7.84
CA VAL A 169 -12.66 -5.45 -6.42
C VAL A 169 -12.37 -4.09 -5.83
N SER A 170 -11.89 -3.15 -6.64
CA SER A 170 -11.44 -1.83 -6.19
C SER A 170 -12.56 -0.96 -5.61
N ARG A 171 -13.75 -0.95 -6.21
CA ARG A 171 -14.88 -0.13 -5.75
C ARG A 171 -15.42 -0.56 -4.37
N HIS A 172 -15.42 -1.86 -4.09
CA HIS A 172 -16.05 -2.40 -2.89
C HIS A 172 -15.29 -2.10 -1.59
N TYR A 173 -13.95 -2.07 -1.67
CA TYR A 173 -13.09 -1.85 -0.51
C TYR A 173 -12.84 -0.37 -0.20
N LEU A 174 -12.77 0.48 -1.21
CA LEU A 174 -12.65 1.93 -1.05
C LEU A 174 -13.80 2.53 -0.24
N MET A 175 -14.97 1.99 -0.43
CA MET A 175 -16.19 2.53 0.10
C MET A 175 -16.30 2.49 1.62
N LEU A 176 -15.82 1.44 2.28
CA LEU A 176 -15.95 1.35 3.76
C LEU A 176 -15.06 2.36 4.47
N ASP A 177 -13.82 2.53 4.02
CA ASP A 177 -12.91 3.50 4.61
C ASP A 177 -13.41 4.94 4.38
N GLU A 178 -14.00 5.22 3.19
CA GLU A 178 -14.65 6.50 2.91
C GLU A 178 -15.89 6.71 3.81
N VAL A 179 -16.71 5.67 4.01
CA VAL A 179 -17.87 5.72 4.93
C VAL A 179 -17.41 6.01 6.36
N PHE A 180 -16.30 5.42 6.81
CA PHE A 180 -15.78 5.69 8.16
C PHE A 180 -15.24 7.11 8.31
N LEU A 181 -14.48 7.60 7.34
CA LEU A 181 -13.99 8.98 7.33
C LEU A 181 -15.17 9.96 7.31
N PHE A 182 -16.21 9.67 6.55
CA PHE A 182 -17.44 10.47 6.52
C PHE A 182 -18.14 10.44 7.88
N ILE A 183 -18.34 9.28 8.49
CA ILE A 183 -18.93 9.14 9.83
C ILE A 183 -18.13 9.97 10.85
N GLN A 184 -16.81 9.87 10.85
CA GLN A 184 -15.97 10.62 11.77
C GLN A 184 -16.04 12.14 11.56
N ALA A 185 -16.15 12.58 10.31
CA ALA A 185 -16.29 14.00 9.99
C ALA A 185 -17.66 14.57 10.41
N HIS A 186 -18.68 13.71 10.59
CA HIS A 186 -20.08 14.11 10.85
C HIS A 186 -20.63 13.52 12.15
N LEU A 187 -19.78 13.19 13.14
CA LEU A 187 -20.19 12.60 14.44
C LEU A 187 -21.20 13.43 15.22
N THR A 188 -21.28 14.73 14.95
CA THR A 188 -22.23 15.65 15.60
C THR A 188 -23.58 15.75 14.90
N GLU A 189 -23.73 15.08 13.76
CA GLU A 189 -24.93 15.08 12.93
C GLU A 189 -25.69 13.76 13.04
N GLU A 190 -26.98 13.77 12.71
CA GLU A 190 -27.75 12.52 12.63
C GLU A 190 -27.33 11.72 11.39
N LEU A 191 -26.63 10.62 11.63
CA LEU A 191 -26.15 9.71 10.61
C LEU A 191 -27.07 8.50 10.48
N THR A 192 -27.84 8.44 9.42
CA THR A 192 -28.70 7.30 9.08
C THR A 192 -28.10 6.47 7.94
N LEU A 193 -28.49 5.19 7.86
CA LEU A 193 -28.10 4.34 6.71
C LEU A 193 -28.60 4.89 5.38
N GLU A 194 -29.76 5.58 5.38
CA GLU A 194 -30.30 6.26 4.20
C GLU A 194 -29.39 7.41 3.72
N ARG A 195 -28.78 8.14 4.67
CA ARG A 195 -27.84 9.22 4.33
C ARG A 195 -26.57 8.63 3.72
N LEU A 196 -26.04 7.56 4.30
CA LEU A 196 -24.86 6.86 3.78
C LEU A 196 -25.15 6.25 2.38
N GLU A 197 -26.34 5.66 2.16
CA GLU A 197 -26.76 5.15 0.87
C GLU A 197 -26.76 6.24 -0.21
N LYS A 198 -27.27 7.44 0.11
CA LYS A 198 -27.30 8.58 -0.82
C LYS A 198 -25.92 9.15 -1.10
N GLU A 199 -25.06 9.24 -0.08
CA GLU A 199 -23.72 9.84 -0.20
C GLU A 199 -22.79 8.93 -1.00
N PHE A 200 -22.86 7.61 -0.75
CA PHE A 200 -21.91 6.64 -1.33
C PHE A 200 -22.49 5.85 -2.51
N PHE A 201 -23.76 6.09 -2.89
CA PHE A 201 -24.46 5.37 -3.97
C PHE A 201 -24.42 3.84 -3.83
N VAL A 202 -24.59 3.36 -2.60
CA VAL A 202 -24.50 1.94 -2.25
C VAL A 202 -25.66 1.55 -1.33
N SER A 203 -26.24 0.36 -1.57
CA SER A 203 -27.40 -0.09 -0.81
C SER A 203 -27.12 -0.25 0.69
N ARG A 204 -28.11 0.04 1.51
CA ARG A 204 -28.06 -0.10 2.98
C ARG A 204 -27.66 -1.50 3.42
N GLU A 205 -28.16 -2.51 2.72
CA GLU A 205 -27.85 -3.92 3.00
C GLU A 205 -26.37 -4.21 2.76
N HIS A 206 -25.80 -3.59 1.73
CA HIS A 206 -24.38 -3.74 1.44
C HIS A 206 -23.51 -3.08 2.49
N ILE A 207 -23.83 -1.84 2.87
CA ILE A 207 -23.14 -1.12 3.95
C ILE A 207 -23.24 -1.94 5.26
N ALA A 208 -24.43 -2.38 5.65
CA ALA A 208 -24.65 -3.15 6.87
C ALA A 208 -23.89 -4.49 6.88
N ARG A 209 -23.86 -5.21 5.75
CA ARG A 209 -23.13 -6.47 5.61
C ARG A 209 -21.62 -6.30 5.76
N GLU A 210 -21.06 -5.28 5.14
CA GLU A 210 -19.62 -5.03 5.22
C GLU A 210 -19.21 -4.54 6.63
N PHE A 211 -20.04 -3.75 7.30
CA PHE A 211 -19.83 -3.39 8.72
C PHE A 211 -19.88 -4.61 9.65
N THR A 212 -20.70 -5.60 9.35
CA THR A 212 -20.80 -6.83 10.15
C THR A 212 -19.64 -7.80 9.88
N ARG A 213 -19.08 -7.77 8.66
CA ARG A 213 -17.98 -8.63 8.20
C ARG A 213 -16.63 -8.19 8.75
N GLN A 214 -16.43 -6.90 9.01
CA GLN A 214 -15.31 -6.36 9.74
C GLN A 214 -15.64 -6.35 11.24
N PRO A 215 -14.72 -6.34 12.19
CA PRO A 215 -14.87 -6.88 13.54
C PRO A 215 -16.12 -6.43 14.31
N GLY A 216 -17.23 -7.09 14.06
CA GLY A 216 -18.28 -7.32 15.05
C GLY A 216 -19.12 -6.11 15.49
N GLN A 217 -19.10 -4.97 14.82
CA GLN A 217 -19.91 -3.81 15.21
C GLN A 217 -20.92 -3.43 14.13
N THR A 218 -22.15 -3.13 14.52
CA THR A 218 -23.16 -2.55 13.63
C THR A 218 -22.96 -1.04 13.54
N VAL A 219 -23.38 -0.40 12.42
CA VAL A 219 -23.34 1.07 12.22
C VAL A 219 -23.95 1.84 13.39
N ARG A 220 -24.97 1.28 14.09
CA ARG A 220 -25.61 1.87 15.28
C ARG A 220 -24.76 1.82 16.55
N ARG A 221 -23.75 1.02 16.58
CA ARG A 221 -22.91 0.79 17.77
C ARG A 221 -21.55 1.49 17.68
N TYR A 222 -21.27 2.01 16.53
CA TYR A 222 -20.12 2.84 16.24
C TYR A 222 -20.41 4.31 16.51
#